data_94aee66add82fbe7fb50979d66f0111c
#
_entry.id   94aee66add82fbe7fb50979d66f0111c
#
_cell.length_a   1.000
_cell.length_b   1.000
_cell.length_c   1.000
_cell.angle_alpha   90.00
_cell.angle_beta   90.00
_cell.angle_gamma   90.00
#
_symmetry.space_group_name_H-M   'P 1'
#
loop_
_entity.id
_entity.type
_entity.pdbx_description
1 polymer ?
#
loop_
_entity_poly.entity_id
_entity_poly.type
_entity_poly.pdbx_seq_one_letter_code
_entity_poly.pdbx_strand_id
1 'polypeptide(L)'
;TPAATNARISATHSPENGAEKTEKSERELHYDVKYPYDLSHEEVSDTDKALAAAMEAIADGPSIAVLKTILANQDVLELVGAHSHIGSNIHDADAFIHAAKRMMLLRKTLWATDAYILPEIDLGGGYSVAYTDGEDSMDIDVELTRLADAVNSTNRALGMPAPAISFEPGRYIVAPAGVTLYRVGTIKHVHLSDAKDSDGNPIAERVYVSVDGGMSDNIRPALYGADYTARLANRTGSAETMLARVCGMHCESGDIVVHEVQLPADLKRGDILAVPVTGAYGRTMASNYNQALIPAVVAVSESGAHVMLRRQTVDDLLNLDVSE
;
A
#
# COMPACT_ATOMS: atom_id res chain seq x y z
N THR A 1 4.47 5.30 -14.79
CA THR A 1 3.43 4.27 -15.01
C THR A 1 2.10 4.96 -14.79
N PRO A 2 1.14 4.90 -15.71
CA PRO A 2 -0.17 5.52 -15.48
C PRO A 2 -0.84 4.83 -14.28
N ALA A 3 -1.42 5.63 -13.38
CA ALA A 3 -2.20 5.12 -12.26
C ALA A 3 -3.36 4.27 -12.81
N ALA A 4 -3.50 3.06 -12.31
CA ALA A 4 -4.64 2.23 -12.67
C ALA A 4 -5.90 2.85 -12.04
N THR A 5 -6.82 3.30 -12.88
CA THR A 5 -8.11 3.83 -12.42
C THR A 5 -9.10 2.68 -12.46
N ASN A 6 -9.55 2.23 -11.28
CA ASN A 6 -10.59 1.21 -11.16
C ASN A 6 -11.92 1.89 -10.78
N ALA A 7 -12.98 1.56 -11.48
CA ALA A 7 -14.33 1.97 -11.08
C ALA A 7 -14.85 1.00 -10.02
N ARG A 8 -15.37 1.53 -8.92
CA ARG A 8 -16.06 0.73 -7.91
C ARG A 8 -17.49 0.48 -8.39
N ILE A 9 -17.84 -0.79 -8.57
CA ILE A 9 -19.14 -1.22 -9.09
C ILE A 9 -19.85 -1.98 -7.97
N SER A 10 -21.04 -1.56 -7.59
CA SER A 10 -21.92 -2.36 -6.75
C SER A 10 -23.01 -2.99 -7.64
N ALA A 11 -23.13 -4.31 -7.60
CA ALA A 11 -24.22 -5.01 -8.28
C ALA A 11 -25.48 -4.94 -7.42
N THR A 12 -26.55 -4.37 -7.95
CA THR A 12 -27.86 -4.45 -7.31
C THR A 12 -28.50 -5.82 -7.60
N HIS A 13 -29.08 -6.42 -6.57
CA HIS A 13 -29.76 -7.71 -6.67
C HIS A 13 -30.87 -7.66 -7.72
N SER A 14 -30.83 -8.57 -8.70
CA SER A 14 -31.90 -8.72 -9.69
C SER A 14 -33.14 -9.36 -9.05
N PRO A 15 -34.33 -8.82 -9.24
CA PRO A 15 -35.54 -9.61 -9.09
C PRO A 15 -35.68 -10.53 -10.32
N GLU A 16 -35.88 -11.78 -10.08
CA GLU A 16 -36.30 -12.74 -11.11
C GLU A 16 -37.61 -12.28 -11.75
N ASN A 17 -37.57 -11.88 -13.00
CA ASN A 17 -38.71 -12.02 -13.90
C ASN A 17 -38.28 -11.78 -15.35
N GLY A 18 -38.66 -12.76 -16.18
CA GLY A 18 -38.40 -12.78 -17.60
C GLY A 18 -39.11 -11.64 -18.35
N ALA A 19 -38.34 -10.95 -19.15
CA ALA A 19 -38.84 -10.07 -20.20
C ALA A 19 -37.94 -10.19 -21.43
N GLU A 20 -38.62 -10.30 -22.58
CA GLU A 20 -38.08 -10.45 -23.92
C GLU A 20 -36.92 -9.51 -24.26
N LYS A 21 -35.89 -10.09 -24.88
CA LYS A 21 -34.82 -9.36 -25.54
C LYS A 21 -35.37 -8.59 -26.73
N THR A 22 -35.54 -7.29 -26.57
CA THR A 22 -35.64 -6.34 -27.69
C THR A 22 -34.23 -5.96 -28.12
N GLU A 23 -33.88 -6.27 -29.37
CA GLU A 23 -32.69 -5.75 -30.05
C GLU A 23 -32.72 -4.21 -29.99
N LYS A 24 -31.84 -3.63 -29.19
CA LYS A 24 -31.55 -2.20 -29.28
C LYS A 24 -30.51 -1.99 -30.37
N SER A 25 -30.93 -1.27 -31.43
CA SER A 25 -30.05 -0.77 -32.49
C SER A 25 -28.82 -0.06 -31.90
N GLU A 26 -27.66 -0.33 -32.50
CA GLU A 26 -26.45 0.46 -32.28
C GLU A 26 -26.78 1.93 -32.56
N ARG A 27 -26.94 2.72 -31.50
CA ARG A 27 -26.90 4.18 -31.61
C ARG A 27 -25.44 4.56 -31.73
N GLU A 28 -25.02 4.99 -32.92
CA GLU A 28 -23.82 5.81 -33.07
C GLU A 28 -24.01 7.06 -32.19
N LEU A 29 -23.29 7.08 -31.07
CA LEU A 29 -23.24 8.22 -30.16
C LEU A 29 -22.22 9.20 -30.75
N HIS A 30 -22.67 10.10 -31.62
CA HIS A 30 -21.94 11.30 -31.94
C HIS A 30 -22.02 12.24 -30.73
N TYR A 31 -20.91 12.35 -30.01
CA TYR A 31 -20.77 13.30 -28.92
C TYR A 31 -20.27 14.64 -29.45
N ASP A 32 -21.16 15.60 -29.62
CA ASP A 32 -20.79 17.02 -29.67
C ASP A 32 -20.40 17.43 -28.24
N VAL A 33 -19.11 17.40 -27.93
CA VAL A 33 -18.59 17.89 -26.65
C VAL A 33 -18.73 19.40 -26.63
N LYS A 34 -19.84 19.89 -26.14
CA LYS A 34 -19.97 21.31 -25.81
C LYS A 34 -19.29 21.56 -24.49
N TYR A 35 -18.04 22.02 -24.56
CA TYR A 35 -17.39 22.58 -23.38
C TYR A 35 -18.20 23.78 -22.89
N PRO A 36 -18.44 23.93 -21.57
CA PRO A 36 -19.20 25.07 -21.03
C PRO A 36 -18.44 26.39 -21.15
N TYR A 37 -17.27 26.42 -21.76
CA TYR A 37 -16.52 27.62 -22.08
C TYR A 37 -16.55 27.84 -23.58
N ASP A 38 -17.31 28.89 -24.00
CA ASP A 38 -17.21 29.45 -25.32
C ASP A 38 -15.90 30.24 -25.42
N LEU A 39 -14.86 29.58 -25.93
CA LEU A 39 -13.52 30.14 -26.08
C LEU A 39 -13.40 31.13 -27.24
N SER A 40 -14.51 31.52 -27.90
CA SER A 40 -14.48 32.29 -29.14
C SER A 40 -14.32 33.81 -28.96
N HIS A 41 -14.41 34.35 -27.73
CA HIS A 41 -14.48 35.79 -27.54
C HIS A 41 -13.68 36.43 -26.38
N GLU A 42 -12.87 35.72 -25.64
CA GLU A 42 -11.97 36.29 -24.63
C GLU A 42 -10.54 35.74 -24.78
N GLU A 43 -9.53 36.52 -24.38
CA GLU A 43 -8.17 36.04 -24.25
C GLU A 43 -8.13 34.95 -23.17
N VAL A 44 -8.26 33.72 -23.63
CA VAL A 44 -8.20 32.53 -22.77
C VAL A 44 -6.80 32.40 -22.14
N SER A 45 -6.73 32.38 -20.84
CA SER A 45 -5.46 32.26 -20.13
C SER A 45 -4.76 30.93 -20.50
N ASP A 46 -3.42 30.91 -20.43
CA ASP A 46 -2.67 29.68 -20.70
C ASP A 46 -3.06 28.54 -19.72
N THR A 47 -3.54 28.89 -18.54
CA THR A 47 -4.09 27.96 -17.55
C THR A 47 -5.39 27.31 -18.05
N ASP A 48 -6.30 28.08 -18.66
CA ASP A 48 -7.57 27.57 -19.17
C ASP A 48 -7.34 26.68 -20.40
N LYS A 49 -6.39 27.03 -21.26
CA LYS A 49 -5.98 26.21 -22.40
C LYS A 49 -5.39 24.85 -21.93
N ALA A 50 -4.53 24.88 -20.90
CA ALA A 50 -3.96 23.66 -20.33
C ALA A 50 -5.04 22.79 -19.67
N LEU A 51 -6.01 23.39 -18.99
CA LEU A 51 -7.14 22.69 -18.40
C LEU A 51 -8.01 22.04 -19.49
N ALA A 52 -8.35 22.78 -20.55
CA ALA A 52 -9.13 22.25 -21.66
C ALA A 52 -8.43 21.07 -22.34
N ALA A 53 -7.13 21.19 -22.63
CA ALA A 53 -6.34 20.11 -23.22
C ALA A 53 -6.25 18.86 -22.30
N ALA A 54 -6.12 19.06 -20.99
CA ALA A 54 -6.13 17.97 -20.03
C ALA A 54 -7.50 17.27 -19.97
N MET A 55 -8.59 18.01 -20.02
CA MET A 55 -9.94 17.44 -20.04
C MET A 55 -10.22 16.68 -21.35
N GLU A 56 -9.77 17.19 -22.50
CA GLU A 56 -9.86 16.51 -23.79
C GLU A 56 -9.12 15.18 -23.77
N ALA A 57 -7.87 15.16 -23.32
CA ALA A 57 -7.08 13.94 -23.18
C ALA A 57 -7.72 12.91 -22.22
N ILE A 58 -8.43 13.36 -21.19
CA ILE A 58 -9.18 12.49 -20.29
C ILE A 58 -10.44 11.97 -20.99
N ALA A 59 -11.16 12.82 -21.72
CA ALA A 59 -12.41 12.47 -22.40
C ALA A 59 -12.24 11.33 -23.42
N ASP A 60 -11.08 11.28 -24.09
CA ASP A 60 -10.71 10.21 -25.03
C ASP A 60 -10.04 9.02 -24.36
N GLY A 61 -9.85 9.08 -23.04
CA GLY A 61 -9.14 8.04 -22.29
C GLY A 61 -10.00 6.83 -21.94
N PRO A 62 -9.36 5.66 -21.70
CA PRO A 62 -10.07 4.42 -21.38
C PRO A 62 -10.91 4.51 -20.10
N SER A 63 -10.52 5.35 -19.14
CA SER A 63 -11.29 5.55 -17.89
C SER A 63 -12.67 6.11 -18.15
N ILE A 64 -12.78 7.13 -19.00
CA ILE A 64 -14.09 7.71 -19.37
C ILE A 64 -14.92 6.70 -20.17
N ALA A 65 -14.32 5.92 -21.06
CA ALA A 65 -15.05 4.87 -21.80
C ALA A 65 -15.69 3.84 -20.86
N VAL A 66 -14.98 3.40 -19.82
CA VAL A 66 -15.53 2.50 -18.79
C VAL A 66 -16.68 3.18 -18.03
N LEU A 67 -16.50 4.41 -17.56
CA LEU A 67 -17.54 5.15 -16.85
C LEU A 67 -18.81 5.33 -17.71
N LYS A 68 -18.67 5.67 -18.98
CA LYS A 68 -19.79 5.78 -19.94
C LYS A 68 -20.50 4.43 -20.14
N THR A 69 -19.75 3.33 -20.20
CA THR A 69 -20.33 1.98 -20.29
C THR A 69 -21.18 1.66 -19.07
N ILE A 70 -20.72 2.03 -17.86
CA ILE A 70 -21.51 1.84 -16.63
C ILE A 70 -22.77 2.71 -16.67
N LEU A 71 -22.65 3.97 -17.07
CA LEU A 71 -23.79 4.89 -17.19
C LEU A 71 -24.82 4.44 -18.22
N ALA A 72 -24.40 3.76 -19.28
CA ALA A 72 -25.30 3.17 -20.27
C ALA A 72 -26.04 1.91 -19.79
N ASN A 73 -25.64 1.33 -18.67
CA ASN A 73 -26.21 0.09 -18.11
C ASN A 73 -26.69 0.27 -16.65
N GLN A 74 -27.29 1.42 -16.35
CA GLN A 74 -27.76 1.74 -14.99
C GLN A 74 -28.97 0.88 -14.52
N ASP A 75 -29.53 0.08 -15.38
CA ASP A 75 -30.53 -0.94 -15.05
C ASP A 75 -29.96 -2.10 -14.24
N VAL A 76 -28.64 -2.34 -14.34
CA VAL A 76 -27.90 -3.43 -13.65
C VAL A 76 -26.67 -2.97 -12.89
N LEU A 77 -26.19 -1.73 -13.13
CA LEU A 77 -24.99 -1.18 -12.53
C LEU A 77 -25.27 0.20 -11.91
N GLU A 78 -24.66 0.48 -10.78
CA GLU A 78 -24.66 1.79 -10.16
C GLU A 78 -23.22 2.33 -10.13
N LEU A 79 -22.99 3.51 -10.72
CA LEU A 79 -21.72 4.19 -10.66
C LEU A 79 -21.64 5.01 -9.37
N VAL A 80 -20.96 4.49 -8.35
CA VAL A 80 -20.85 5.15 -7.04
C VAL A 80 -19.60 5.99 -6.90
N GLY A 81 -18.51 5.67 -7.60
CA GLY A 81 -17.26 6.40 -7.47
C GLY A 81 -16.17 5.93 -8.43
N ALA A 82 -15.02 6.58 -8.34
CA ALA A 82 -13.79 6.16 -9.02
C ALA A 82 -12.65 6.08 -8.02
N HIS A 83 -11.80 5.06 -8.18
CA HIS A 83 -10.66 4.76 -7.33
C HIS A 83 -9.35 5.01 -8.07
N SER A 84 -8.35 5.53 -7.35
CA SER A 84 -6.98 5.67 -7.83
C SER A 84 -6.00 5.30 -6.72
N HIS A 85 -5.08 4.36 -7.02
CA HIS A 85 -4.00 4.01 -6.12
C HIS A 85 -2.66 4.30 -6.81
N ILE A 86 -1.83 5.14 -6.20
CA ILE A 86 -0.62 5.68 -6.84
C ILE A 86 0.68 4.96 -6.46
N GLY A 87 0.63 4.05 -5.51
CA GLY A 87 1.79 3.28 -5.07
C GLY A 87 1.73 2.91 -3.61
N SER A 88 2.86 2.42 -3.08
CA SER A 88 2.96 1.89 -1.72
C SER A 88 4.14 2.52 -0.99
N ASN A 89 3.97 2.81 0.29
CA ASN A 89 4.97 3.43 1.17
C ASN A 89 5.49 4.77 0.61
N ILE A 90 4.56 5.67 0.30
CA ILE A 90 4.83 6.97 -0.29
C ILE A 90 5.08 7.97 0.84
N HIS A 91 6.26 8.58 0.86
CA HIS A 91 6.66 9.60 1.84
C HIS A 91 6.38 11.02 1.34
N ASP A 92 6.21 11.19 0.03
CA ASP A 92 5.89 12.49 -0.59
C ASP A 92 4.38 12.70 -0.64
N ALA A 93 3.90 13.54 0.28
CA ALA A 93 2.49 13.91 0.36
C ALA A 93 1.99 14.67 -0.87
N ASP A 94 2.85 15.40 -1.57
CA ASP A 94 2.46 16.12 -2.80
C ASP A 94 2.02 15.16 -3.91
N ALA A 95 2.52 13.91 -3.90
CA ALA A 95 2.07 12.88 -4.83
C ALA A 95 0.57 12.58 -4.70
N PHE A 96 0.04 12.54 -3.46
CA PHE A 96 -1.40 12.36 -3.21
C PHE A 96 -2.22 13.56 -3.67
N ILE A 97 -1.70 14.79 -3.45
CA ILE A 97 -2.35 16.02 -3.93
C ILE A 97 -2.43 16.04 -5.46
N HIS A 98 -1.36 15.63 -6.16
CA HIS A 98 -1.37 15.52 -7.62
C HIS A 98 -2.36 14.47 -8.12
N ALA A 99 -2.44 13.31 -7.46
CA ALA A 99 -3.41 12.29 -7.78
C ALA A 99 -4.85 12.79 -7.58
N ALA A 100 -5.13 13.43 -6.45
CA ALA A 100 -6.44 14.02 -6.16
C ALA A 100 -6.86 15.03 -7.23
N LYS A 101 -5.97 15.95 -7.62
CA LYS A 101 -6.26 16.92 -8.69
C LYS A 101 -6.63 16.26 -10.02
N ARG A 102 -5.94 15.17 -10.40
CA ARG A 102 -6.27 14.38 -11.60
C ARG A 102 -7.64 13.72 -11.49
N MET A 103 -7.98 13.19 -10.31
CA MET A 103 -9.30 12.61 -10.07
C MET A 103 -10.41 13.66 -10.10
N MET A 104 -10.14 14.89 -9.63
CA MET A 104 -11.09 16.00 -9.76
C MET A 104 -11.30 16.41 -11.22
N LEU A 105 -10.25 16.39 -12.06
CA LEU A 105 -10.36 16.62 -13.50
C LEU A 105 -11.16 15.52 -14.19
N LEU A 106 -10.94 14.25 -13.87
CA LEU A 106 -11.75 13.12 -14.36
C LEU A 106 -13.24 13.35 -14.06
N ARG A 107 -13.54 13.74 -12.82
CA ARG A 107 -14.89 14.04 -12.36
C ARG A 107 -15.52 15.21 -13.12
N LYS A 108 -14.77 16.30 -13.34
CA LYS A 108 -15.19 17.44 -14.13
C LYS A 108 -15.46 17.07 -15.58
N THR A 109 -14.58 16.25 -16.19
CA THR A 109 -14.72 15.79 -17.57
C THR A 109 -16.00 14.96 -17.72
N LEU A 110 -16.26 14.00 -16.84
CA LEU A 110 -17.48 13.19 -16.87
C LEU A 110 -18.75 14.05 -16.73
N TRP A 111 -18.71 15.06 -15.86
CA TRP A 111 -19.82 16.00 -15.76
C TRP A 111 -20.02 16.81 -17.05
N ALA A 112 -18.95 17.26 -17.69
CA ALA A 112 -19.02 18.05 -18.91
C ALA A 112 -19.50 17.22 -20.12
N THR A 113 -19.09 15.94 -20.21
CA THR A 113 -19.43 15.07 -21.35
C THR A 113 -20.76 14.35 -21.20
N ASP A 114 -21.12 13.93 -19.99
CA ASP A 114 -22.25 13.03 -19.73
C ASP A 114 -23.26 13.60 -18.72
N ALA A 115 -23.05 14.83 -18.25
CA ALA A 115 -23.86 15.51 -17.23
C ALA A 115 -23.98 14.69 -15.91
N TYR A 116 -23.03 13.80 -15.66
CA TYR A 116 -23.03 12.97 -14.46
C TYR A 116 -21.98 13.45 -13.46
N ILE A 117 -22.43 13.77 -12.24
CA ILE A 117 -21.56 14.16 -11.13
C ILE A 117 -21.20 12.91 -10.35
N LEU A 118 -19.98 12.43 -10.52
CA LEU A 118 -19.47 11.28 -9.78
C LEU A 118 -19.46 11.60 -8.27
N PRO A 119 -20.20 10.83 -7.43
CA PRO A 119 -20.40 11.24 -6.03
C PRO A 119 -19.20 11.02 -5.15
N GLU A 120 -18.42 9.96 -5.39
CA GLU A 120 -17.29 9.54 -4.55
C GLU A 120 -15.99 9.45 -5.34
N ILE A 121 -14.89 9.81 -4.70
CA ILE A 121 -13.52 9.60 -5.16
C ILE A 121 -12.75 8.87 -4.07
N ASP A 122 -12.24 7.70 -4.40
CA ASP A 122 -11.33 6.95 -3.53
C ASP A 122 -9.89 7.21 -3.97
N LEU A 123 -9.10 7.78 -3.08
CA LEU A 123 -7.70 8.12 -3.32
C LEU A 123 -6.73 6.98 -2.96
N GLY A 124 -7.28 5.82 -2.56
CA GLY A 124 -6.52 4.62 -2.27
C GLY A 124 -5.69 4.71 -1.01
N GLY A 125 -4.73 3.81 -0.94
CA GLY A 125 -3.76 3.72 0.15
C GLY A 125 -2.37 4.18 -0.29
N GLY A 126 -1.36 3.66 0.42
CA GLY A 126 0.04 3.94 0.10
C GLY A 126 0.74 4.85 1.11
N TYR A 127 0.04 5.32 2.14
CA TYR A 127 0.59 6.17 3.21
C TYR A 127 1.74 5.44 3.92
N SER A 128 2.86 6.16 4.07
CA SER A 128 4.09 5.60 4.62
C SER A 128 4.05 5.44 6.13
N VAL A 129 4.89 4.54 6.60
CA VAL A 129 5.28 4.37 8.01
C VAL A 129 6.80 4.24 8.08
N ALA A 130 7.39 4.64 9.20
CA ALA A 130 8.82 4.43 9.44
C ALA A 130 9.06 2.97 9.85
N TYR A 131 9.90 2.27 9.10
CA TYR A 131 10.33 0.89 9.40
C TYR A 131 11.63 0.86 10.18
N THR A 132 12.42 1.91 10.08
CA THR A 132 13.71 2.08 10.76
C THR A 132 13.74 3.37 11.58
N ASP A 133 14.70 3.48 12.50
CA ASP A 133 14.83 4.67 13.36
C ASP A 133 15.27 5.93 12.59
N GLY A 134 15.79 5.77 11.37
CA GLY A 134 16.24 6.86 10.51
C GLY A 134 15.19 7.37 9.53
N GLU A 135 14.04 6.70 9.43
CA GLU A 135 12.96 7.11 8.54
C GLU A 135 11.99 8.08 9.23
N ASP A 136 11.56 9.10 8.49
CA ASP A 136 10.49 9.97 8.93
C ASP A 136 9.13 9.28 8.73
N SER A 137 8.30 9.29 9.75
CA SER A 137 6.89 8.92 9.61
C SER A 137 6.10 10.11 9.06
N MET A 138 5.18 9.81 8.16
CA MET A 138 4.22 10.82 7.70
C MET A 138 3.34 11.29 8.86
N ASP A 139 3.26 12.61 9.08
CA ASP A 139 2.24 13.19 9.95
C ASP A 139 0.90 13.20 9.22
N ILE A 140 0.11 12.17 9.47
CA ILE A 140 -1.14 11.93 8.73
C ILE A 140 -2.16 13.05 8.92
N ASP A 141 -2.21 13.69 10.08
CA ASP A 141 -3.18 14.76 10.37
C ASP A 141 -2.84 16.01 9.55
N VAL A 142 -1.56 16.36 9.48
CA VAL A 142 -1.08 17.46 8.64
C VAL A 142 -1.34 17.16 7.17
N GLU A 143 -0.99 15.96 6.71
CA GLU A 143 -1.09 15.61 5.30
C GLU A 143 -2.53 15.45 4.81
N LEU A 144 -3.42 14.89 5.61
CA LEU A 144 -4.85 14.84 5.28
C LEU A 144 -5.48 16.23 5.27
N THR A 145 -5.04 17.15 6.13
CA THR A 145 -5.48 18.54 6.10
C THR A 145 -5.06 19.23 4.81
N ARG A 146 -3.79 19.10 4.41
CA ARG A 146 -3.28 19.64 3.14
C ARG A 146 -4.02 19.08 1.93
N LEU A 147 -4.28 17.77 1.95
CA LEU A 147 -5.02 17.09 0.88
C LEU A 147 -6.47 17.57 0.80
N ALA A 148 -7.15 17.72 1.94
CA ALA A 148 -8.51 18.24 2.00
C ALA A 148 -8.60 19.67 1.45
N ASP A 149 -7.64 20.53 1.81
CA ASP A 149 -7.55 21.89 1.30
C ASP A 149 -7.32 21.93 -0.22
N ALA A 150 -6.45 21.06 -0.73
CA ALA A 150 -6.16 20.93 -2.15
C ALA A 150 -7.40 20.45 -2.93
N VAL A 151 -8.13 19.45 -2.43
CA VAL A 151 -9.39 18.96 -3.01
C VAL A 151 -10.44 20.05 -3.04
N ASN A 152 -10.65 20.72 -1.90
CA ASN A 152 -11.65 21.79 -1.78
C ASN A 152 -11.34 22.98 -2.68
N SER A 153 -10.07 23.41 -2.76
CA SER A 153 -9.66 24.51 -3.64
C SER A 153 -9.82 24.14 -5.11
N THR A 154 -9.44 22.91 -5.48
CA THR A 154 -9.59 22.43 -6.85
C THR A 154 -11.06 22.33 -7.26
N ASN A 155 -11.94 21.78 -6.42
CA ASN A 155 -13.37 21.71 -6.70
C ASN A 155 -13.98 23.11 -6.88
N ARG A 156 -13.62 24.09 -6.06
CA ARG A 156 -14.07 25.48 -6.22
C ARG A 156 -13.61 26.08 -7.55
N ALA A 157 -12.33 25.88 -7.90
CA ALA A 157 -11.79 26.36 -9.17
C ALA A 157 -12.46 25.72 -10.40
N LEU A 158 -12.87 24.46 -10.29
CA LEU A 158 -13.59 23.74 -11.34
C LEU A 158 -15.11 24.00 -11.35
N GLY A 159 -15.63 24.79 -10.41
CA GLY A 159 -17.08 25.02 -10.26
C GLY A 159 -17.87 23.75 -9.96
N MET A 160 -17.27 22.80 -9.21
CA MET A 160 -17.87 21.51 -8.89
C MET A 160 -18.21 21.40 -7.40
N PRO A 161 -19.28 20.71 -7.01
CA PRO A 161 -19.52 20.36 -5.63
C PRO A 161 -18.45 19.40 -5.13
N ALA A 162 -18.15 19.43 -3.83
CA ALA A 162 -17.19 18.50 -3.23
C ALA A 162 -17.70 17.05 -3.32
N PRO A 163 -16.84 16.07 -3.69
CA PRO A 163 -17.18 14.66 -3.61
C PRO A 163 -17.04 14.13 -2.17
N ALA A 164 -17.61 12.98 -1.89
CA ALA A 164 -17.13 12.14 -0.80
C ALA A 164 -15.71 11.66 -1.12
N ILE A 165 -14.81 11.70 -0.14
CA ILE A 165 -13.44 11.20 -0.30
C ILE A 165 -13.26 9.98 0.58
N SER A 166 -12.79 8.89 -0.03
CA SER A 166 -12.42 7.65 0.64
C SER A 166 -10.92 7.42 0.57
N PHE A 167 -10.39 6.69 1.56
CA PHE A 167 -8.99 6.34 1.70
C PHE A 167 -8.84 4.88 2.12
N GLU A 168 -7.72 4.25 1.75
CA GLU A 168 -7.40 2.86 2.07
C GLU A 168 -6.04 2.74 2.81
N PRO A 169 -5.86 3.38 3.98
CA PRO A 169 -4.56 3.50 4.65
C PRO A 169 -4.16 2.24 5.42
N GLY A 170 -4.29 1.04 4.83
CA GLY A 170 -4.10 -0.25 5.50
C GLY A 170 -2.76 -0.37 6.22
N ARG A 171 -1.65 -0.09 5.51
CA ARG A 171 -0.30 -0.11 6.11
C ARG A 171 -0.20 0.84 7.30
N TYR A 172 -0.66 2.08 7.13
CA TYR A 172 -0.57 3.09 8.18
C TYR A 172 -1.29 2.66 9.46
N ILE A 173 -2.46 2.03 9.32
CA ILE A 173 -3.28 1.59 10.46
C ILE A 173 -2.64 0.41 11.19
N VAL A 174 -2.19 -0.63 10.47
CA VAL A 174 -1.86 -1.91 11.12
C VAL A 174 -0.37 -2.22 11.19
N ALA A 175 0.49 -1.62 10.36
CA ALA A 175 1.91 -1.95 10.38
C ALA A 175 2.56 -1.65 11.73
N PRO A 176 2.38 -0.47 12.36
CA PRO A 176 2.97 -0.15 13.65
C PRO A 176 2.41 -0.99 14.81
N ALA A 177 1.21 -1.57 14.65
CA ALA A 177 0.59 -2.41 15.67
C ALA A 177 1.19 -3.82 15.77
N GLY A 178 2.03 -4.23 14.81
CA GLY A 178 2.61 -5.56 14.76
C GLY A 178 4.11 -5.57 15.06
N VAL A 179 4.52 -6.57 15.85
CA VAL A 179 5.92 -6.86 16.16
C VAL A 179 6.15 -8.34 15.94
N THR A 180 7.22 -8.71 15.23
CA THR A 180 7.64 -10.10 15.13
C THR A 180 8.76 -10.36 16.14
N LEU A 181 8.63 -11.45 16.90
CA LEU A 181 9.61 -11.88 17.89
C LEU A 181 10.38 -13.06 17.35
N TYR A 182 11.71 -12.95 17.34
CA TYR A 182 12.63 -13.98 16.90
C TYR A 182 13.55 -14.40 18.04
N ARG A 183 13.79 -15.70 18.14
CA ARG A 183 14.80 -16.24 19.07
C ARG A 183 16.16 -16.28 18.39
N VAL A 184 17.16 -15.72 19.04
CA VAL A 184 18.56 -15.74 18.58
C VAL A 184 19.11 -17.16 18.61
N GLY A 185 19.67 -17.59 17.51
CA GLY A 185 20.37 -18.83 17.30
C GLY A 185 21.91 -18.66 17.39
N THR A 186 22.59 -18.91 16.29
CA THR A 186 24.06 -18.78 16.20
C THR A 186 24.41 -17.30 15.95
N ILE A 187 25.46 -16.87 16.66
CA ILE A 187 26.09 -15.55 16.43
C ILE A 187 27.47 -15.82 15.84
N LYS A 188 27.76 -15.21 14.68
CA LYS A 188 29.01 -15.42 13.96
C LYS A 188 29.69 -14.07 13.69
N HIS A 189 30.88 -13.89 14.20
CA HIS A 189 31.77 -12.77 13.92
C HIS A 189 32.54 -13.01 12.63
N VAL A 190 32.50 -12.09 11.69
CA VAL A 190 33.18 -12.17 10.40
C VAL A 190 34.04 -10.93 10.20
N HIS A 191 35.36 -11.14 10.17
CA HIS A 191 36.30 -10.10 9.80
C HIS A 191 36.21 -9.84 8.31
N LEU A 192 36.13 -8.57 7.94
CA LEU A 192 35.97 -8.11 6.58
C LEU A 192 37.18 -7.26 6.17
N SER A 193 37.61 -7.44 4.92
CA SER A 193 38.56 -6.57 4.25
C SER A 193 37.79 -5.68 3.26
N ASP A 194 38.04 -4.38 3.28
CA ASP A 194 37.49 -3.40 2.32
C ASP A 194 35.95 -3.32 2.29
N ALA A 195 35.28 -3.65 3.40
CA ALA A 195 33.83 -3.54 3.52
C ALA A 195 33.41 -2.18 4.10
N LYS A 196 32.17 -1.81 3.79
CA LYS A 196 31.53 -0.58 4.29
C LYS A 196 30.17 -0.90 4.89
N ASP A 197 29.74 -0.07 5.83
CA ASP A 197 28.37 -0.03 6.33
C ASP A 197 27.41 0.67 5.32
N SER A 198 26.14 0.79 5.69
CA SER A 198 25.11 1.47 4.89
C SER A 198 25.41 2.95 4.64
N ASP A 199 26.15 3.59 5.58
CA ASP A 199 26.54 5.00 5.48
C ASP A 199 27.84 5.21 4.69
N GLY A 200 28.47 4.11 4.23
CA GLY A 200 29.71 4.13 3.47
C GLY A 200 30.97 4.17 4.33
N ASN A 201 30.88 4.03 5.66
CA ASN A 201 32.04 3.99 6.56
C ASN A 201 32.74 2.63 6.49
N PRO A 202 34.08 2.57 6.56
CA PRO A 202 34.81 1.30 6.61
C PRO A 202 34.46 0.51 7.85
N ILE A 203 34.19 -0.79 7.67
CA ILE A 203 33.97 -1.74 8.77
C ILE A 203 34.96 -2.88 8.70
N ALA A 204 35.54 -3.23 9.86
CA ALA A 204 36.49 -4.37 9.99
C ALA A 204 35.77 -5.66 10.33
N GLU A 205 34.61 -5.62 10.89
CA GLU A 205 33.80 -6.75 11.31
C GLU A 205 32.33 -6.55 11.07
N ARG A 206 31.62 -7.64 10.75
CA ARG A 206 30.16 -7.71 10.76
C ARG A 206 29.75 -8.95 11.54
N VAL A 207 28.75 -8.78 12.42
CA VAL A 207 28.22 -9.89 13.20
C VAL A 207 26.94 -10.40 12.54
N TYR A 208 26.93 -11.68 12.18
CA TYR A 208 25.74 -12.35 11.66
C TYR A 208 25.02 -13.03 12.82
N VAL A 209 23.75 -12.64 13.01
CA VAL A 209 22.86 -13.16 14.06
C VAL A 209 21.78 -13.98 13.39
N SER A 210 21.84 -15.31 13.48
CA SER A 210 20.78 -16.16 12.97
C SER A 210 19.59 -16.21 13.93
N VAL A 211 18.38 -16.33 13.38
CA VAL A 211 17.14 -16.42 14.14
C VAL A 211 16.27 -17.59 13.69
N ASP A 212 15.24 -17.92 14.47
CA ASP A 212 14.32 -19.04 14.23
C ASP A 212 13.14 -18.72 13.29
N GLY A 213 13.29 -17.72 12.45
CA GLY A 213 12.37 -17.35 11.38
C GLY A 213 13.14 -16.86 10.16
N GLY A 214 12.50 -16.11 9.27
CA GLY A 214 13.16 -15.59 8.09
C GLY A 214 12.19 -15.22 6.97
N MET A 215 12.64 -15.38 5.72
CA MET A 215 11.84 -14.99 4.54
C MET A 215 10.51 -15.74 4.41
N SER A 216 10.32 -16.87 5.08
CA SER A 216 9.03 -17.57 5.09
C SER A 216 7.95 -16.88 5.92
N ASP A 217 8.32 -16.07 6.90
CA ASP A 217 7.40 -15.30 7.74
C ASP A 217 7.48 -13.79 7.48
N ASN A 218 8.60 -13.28 6.97
CA ASN A 218 8.76 -11.91 6.49
C ASN A 218 9.54 -11.88 5.17
N ILE A 219 8.83 -12.01 4.05
CA ILE A 219 9.43 -12.04 2.71
C ILE A 219 9.86 -10.64 2.22
N ARG A 220 9.42 -9.56 2.86
CA ARG A 220 9.57 -8.20 2.33
C ARG A 220 11.02 -7.74 2.14
N PRO A 221 12.00 -8.05 3.00
CA PRO A 221 13.39 -7.74 2.72
C PRO A 221 13.89 -8.41 1.43
N ALA A 222 13.61 -9.69 1.26
CA ALA A 222 14.05 -10.44 0.08
C ALA A 222 13.32 -10.03 -1.21
N LEU A 223 12.01 -9.73 -1.13
CA LEU A 223 11.18 -9.47 -2.30
C LEU A 223 11.23 -8.01 -2.75
N TYR A 224 11.27 -7.08 -1.82
CA TYR A 224 11.16 -5.65 -2.07
C TYR A 224 12.38 -4.83 -1.65
N GLY A 225 13.42 -5.47 -1.09
CA GLY A 225 14.54 -4.75 -0.48
C GLY A 225 14.10 -3.89 0.71
N ALA A 226 13.03 -4.27 1.42
CA ALA A 226 12.52 -3.49 2.52
C ALA A 226 13.46 -3.58 3.72
N ASP A 227 13.80 -2.43 4.29
CA ASP A 227 14.59 -2.35 5.49
C ASP A 227 13.72 -2.47 6.75
N TYR A 228 14.29 -3.06 7.78
CA TYR A 228 13.73 -3.19 9.12
C TYR A 228 14.80 -2.93 10.15
N THR A 229 14.39 -2.67 11.37
CA THR A 229 15.27 -2.65 12.55
C THR A 229 14.96 -3.80 13.48
N ALA A 230 15.85 -4.07 14.42
CA ALA A 230 15.65 -5.07 15.48
C ALA A 230 16.14 -4.56 16.82
N ARG A 231 15.50 -4.98 17.89
CA ARG A 231 15.86 -4.61 19.25
C ARG A 231 15.83 -5.83 20.17
N LEU A 232 16.79 -5.89 21.12
CA LEU A 232 16.74 -6.89 22.19
C LEU A 232 15.50 -6.68 23.06
N ALA A 233 14.66 -7.70 23.23
CA ALA A 233 13.33 -7.55 23.82
C ALA A 233 13.14 -8.24 25.19
N ASN A 234 13.95 -9.24 25.52
CA ASN A 234 13.75 -10.06 26.74
C ASN A 234 14.57 -9.61 27.94
N ARG A 235 15.49 -8.69 27.77
CA ARG A 235 16.33 -8.14 28.85
C ARG A 235 16.94 -6.80 28.43
N THR A 236 17.54 -6.11 29.36
CA THR A 236 18.43 -4.97 29.09
C THR A 236 19.77 -5.50 28.61
N GLY A 237 20.27 -5.01 27.48
CA GLY A 237 21.59 -5.32 26.96
C GLY A 237 22.68 -4.39 27.49
N SER A 238 23.94 -4.66 27.12
CA SER A 238 25.06 -3.78 27.37
C SER A 238 24.89 -2.43 26.66
N ALA A 239 25.55 -1.39 27.16
CA ALA A 239 25.61 -0.08 26.48
C ALA A 239 26.53 -0.12 25.25
N GLU A 240 27.50 -1.03 25.22
CA GLU A 240 28.34 -1.28 24.05
C GLU A 240 27.51 -2.02 22.98
N THR A 241 27.66 -1.64 21.73
CA THR A 241 26.92 -2.22 20.60
C THR A 241 27.87 -2.82 19.57
N MET A 242 27.33 -3.70 18.75
CA MET A 242 27.99 -4.31 17.59
C MET A 242 27.15 -4.13 16.35
N LEU A 243 27.79 -3.92 15.20
CA LEU A 243 27.12 -3.85 13.91
C LEU A 243 26.72 -5.27 13.47
N ALA A 244 25.43 -5.53 13.45
CA ALA A 244 24.88 -6.85 13.19
C ALA A 244 24.03 -6.90 11.92
N ARG A 245 23.93 -8.09 11.35
CA ARG A 245 22.96 -8.48 10.31
C ARG A 245 22.14 -9.64 10.85
N VAL A 246 20.81 -9.49 10.85
CA VAL A 246 19.91 -10.56 11.31
C VAL A 246 19.54 -11.43 10.11
N CYS A 247 19.92 -12.70 10.18
CA CYS A 247 19.72 -13.69 9.12
C CYS A 247 18.68 -14.71 9.52
N GLY A 248 17.86 -15.12 8.57
CA GLY A 248 16.87 -16.17 8.78
C GLY A 248 17.46 -17.57 8.83
N MET A 249 16.58 -18.56 8.85
CA MET A 249 16.91 -19.99 8.99
C MET A 249 17.03 -20.73 7.67
N HIS A 250 16.70 -20.08 6.54
CA HIS A 250 16.74 -20.70 5.22
C HIS A 250 18.14 -20.65 4.61
N CYS A 251 18.45 -21.61 3.74
CA CYS A 251 19.74 -21.70 3.05
C CYS A 251 19.86 -20.78 1.83
N GLU A 252 19.22 -19.61 1.91
CA GLU A 252 19.19 -18.60 0.85
C GLU A 252 20.04 -17.40 1.23
N SER A 253 20.83 -16.88 0.31
CA SER A 253 21.66 -15.68 0.54
C SER A 253 20.79 -14.42 0.78
N GLY A 254 19.56 -14.43 0.29
CA GLY A 254 18.57 -13.37 0.48
C GLY A 254 17.73 -13.51 1.75
N ASP A 255 17.95 -14.55 2.58
CA ASP A 255 17.21 -14.73 3.83
C ASP A 255 17.78 -13.84 4.94
N ILE A 256 17.60 -12.54 4.76
CA ILE A 256 18.04 -11.49 5.68
C ILE A 256 16.81 -10.78 6.20
N VAL A 257 16.61 -10.80 7.50
CA VAL A 257 15.48 -10.14 8.17
C VAL A 257 15.77 -8.67 8.40
N VAL A 258 17.03 -8.35 8.81
CA VAL A 258 17.51 -6.98 8.99
C VAL A 258 18.92 -6.89 8.39
N HIS A 259 19.08 -6.01 7.43
CA HIS A 259 20.35 -5.86 6.70
C HIS A 259 21.46 -5.29 7.57
N GLU A 260 21.14 -4.31 8.40
CA GLU A 260 22.10 -3.65 9.26
C GLU A 260 21.43 -3.03 10.49
N VAL A 261 21.96 -3.30 11.68
CA VAL A 261 21.42 -2.79 12.94
C VAL A 261 22.49 -2.82 14.03
N GLN A 262 22.43 -1.86 14.95
CA GLN A 262 23.24 -1.85 16.17
C GLN A 262 22.54 -2.68 17.25
N LEU A 263 23.14 -3.81 17.63
CA LEU A 263 22.68 -4.67 18.72
C LEU A 263 23.64 -4.66 19.90
N PRO A 264 23.17 -4.91 21.14
CA PRO A 264 24.05 -4.98 22.29
C PRO A 264 25.17 -6.02 22.09
N ALA A 265 26.41 -5.67 22.42
CA ALA A 265 27.58 -6.54 22.25
C ALA A 265 27.52 -7.80 23.11
N ASP A 266 26.73 -7.81 24.19
CA ASP A 266 26.47 -8.95 25.06
C ASP A 266 25.31 -9.86 24.61
N LEU A 267 24.81 -9.66 23.35
CA LEU A 267 23.78 -10.53 22.77
C LEU A 267 24.23 -11.98 22.77
N LYS A 268 23.32 -12.89 23.13
CA LYS A 268 23.63 -14.31 23.23
C LYS A 268 22.52 -15.19 22.68
N ARG A 269 22.88 -16.43 22.38
CA ARG A 269 21.93 -17.45 21.95
C ARG A 269 20.79 -17.60 22.97
N GLY A 270 19.57 -17.66 22.46
CA GLY A 270 18.32 -17.74 23.25
C GLY A 270 17.70 -16.38 23.61
N ASP A 271 18.43 -15.30 23.40
CA ASP A 271 17.81 -13.95 23.50
C ASP A 271 16.67 -13.80 22.49
N ILE A 272 15.78 -12.84 22.73
CA ILE A 272 14.66 -12.51 21.84
C ILE A 272 14.92 -11.16 21.20
N LEU A 273 14.88 -11.13 19.89
CA LEU A 273 14.84 -9.91 19.10
C LEU A 273 13.40 -9.57 18.70
N ALA A 274 13.04 -8.32 18.84
CA ALA A 274 11.80 -7.76 18.34
C ALA A 274 12.08 -6.99 17.04
N VAL A 275 11.38 -7.34 15.97
CA VAL A 275 11.35 -6.60 14.69
C VAL A 275 10.02 -5.88 14.62
N PRO A 276 9.97 -4.55 14.80
CA PRO A 276 8.73 -3.78 14.80
C PRO A 276 8.16 -3.60 13.38
N VAL A 277 6.98 -3.00 13.33
CA VAL A 277 6.29 -2.57 12.08
C VAL A 277 6.00 -3.74 11.13
N THR A 278 5.71 -4.92 11.68
CA THR A 278 5.38 -6.11 10.90
C THR A 278 3.87 -6.42 10.83
N GLY A 279 3.00 -5.50 11.29
CA GLY A 279 1.56 -5.72 11.32
C GLY A 279 0.90 -5.73 9.94
N ALA A 280 1.51 -5.09 8.93
CA ALA A 280 1.06 -5.14 7.54
C ALA A 280 2.01 -6.01 6.70
N TYR A 281 1.43 -6.83 5.80
CA TYR A 281 2.16 -7.64 4.81
C TYR A 281 3.16 -8.66 5.42
N GLY A 282 3.09 -8.92 6.72
CA GLY A 282 3.83 -10.00 7.38
C GLY A 282 3.06 -11.32 7.23
N ARG A 283 2.10 -11.58 8.12
CA ARG A 283 1.34 -12.84 8.16
C ARG A 283 0.65 -13.19 6.83
N THR A 284 0.12 -12.20 6.12
CA THR A 284 -0.60 -12.43 4.85
C THR A 284 0.31 -12.85 3.70
N MET A 285 1.60 -12.52 3.74
CA MET A 285 2.60 -12.93 2.76
C MET A 285 3.45 -14.12 3.25
N ALA A 286 3.21 -14.62 4.46
CA ALA A 286 3.91 -15.79 4.98
C ALA A 286 3.62 -17.03 4.14
N SER A 287 4.61 -17.91 4.02
CA SER A 287 4.55 -19.11 3.22
C SER A 287 5.14 -20.32 3.95
N ASN A 288 4.92 -21.49 3.41
CA ASN A 288 5.57 -22.72 3.86
C ASN A 288 6.86 -23.01 3.04
N TYR A 289 7.61 -21.98 2.67
CA TYR A 289 8.89 -22.17 2.00
C TYR A 289 9.79 -23.13 2.81
N ASN A 290 10.37 -24.13 2.15
CA ASN A 290 11.12 -25.23 2.77
C ASN A 290 10.36 -25.95 3.90
N GLN A 291 9.02 -26.01 3.81
CA GLN A 291 8.11 -26.61 4.81
C GLN A 291 8.19 -25.93 6.19
N ALA A 292 8.70 -24.70 6.27
CA ALA A 292 8.66 -23.93 7.50
C ALA A 292 7.22 -23.65 7.95
N LEU A 293 6.97 -23.84 9.24
CA LEU A 293 5.64 -23.64 9.82
C LEU A 293 5.38 -22.14 10.07
N ILE A 294 4.22 -21.67 9.65
CA ILE A 294 3.84 -20.27 9.85
C ILE A 294 3.60 -19.99 11.34
N PRO A 295 4.19 -18.92 11.91
CA PRO A 295 4.08 -18.59 13.33
C PRO A 295 2.66 -18.17 13.74
N ALA A 296 2.39 -18.22 15.04
CA ALA A 296 1.14 -17.72 15.62
C ALA A 296 1.04 -16.20 15.51
N VAL A 297 -0.20 -15.69 15.51
CA VAL A 297 -0.49 -14.28 15.76
C VAL A 297 -1.18 -14.16 17.12
N VAL A 298 -0.61 -13.33 17.98
CA VAL A 298 -1.10 -13.10 19.34
C VAL A 298 -1.43 -11.64 19.50
N ALA A 299 -2.67 -11.33 19.89
CA ALA A 299 -3.02 -9.99 20.28
C ALA A 299 -2.62 -9.75 21.74
N VAL A 300 -2.02 -8.59 21.99
CA VAL A 300 -1.58 -8.16 23.32
C VAL A 300 -2.23 -6.82 23.64
N SER A 301 -2.79 -6.72 24.83
CA SER A 301 -3.37 -5.50 25.39
C SER A 301 -3.08 -5.38 26.87
N GLU A 302 -3.47 -4.31 27.51
CA GLU A 302 -3.37 -4.14 28.96
C GLU A 302 -4.10 -5.25 29.74
N SER A 303 -5.14 -5.82 29.18
CA SER A 303 -5.91 -6.91 29.79
C SER A 303 -5.30 -8.30 29.63
N GLY A 304 -4.19 -8.42 28.87
CA GLY A 304 -3.48 -9.67 28.65
C GLY A 304 -3.22 -10.01 27.19
N ALA A 305 -2.91 -11.26 26.94
CA ALA A 305 -2.59 -11.78 25.60
C ALA A 305 -3.53 -12.91 25.22
N HIS A 306 -3.97 -12.95 23.95
CA HIS A 306 -4.77 -14.04 23.40
C HIS A 306 -4.33 -14.40 21.98
N VAL A 307 -4.42 -15.69 21.64
CA VAL A 307 -4.06 -16.19 20.31
C VAL A 307 -5.19 -15.84 19.33
N MET A 308 -4.89 -15.03 18.33
CA MET A 308 -5.78 -14.75 17.21
C MET A 308 -5.68 -15.83 16.13
N LEU A 309 -4.44 -16.19 15.76
CA LEU A 309 -4.15 -17.27 14.82
C LEU A 309 -3.17 -18.23 15.50
N ARG A 310 -3.53 -19.49 15.59
CA ARG A 310 -2.62 -20.50 16.16
C ARG A 310 -1.39 -20.71 15.28
N ARG A 311 -0.30 -21.15 15.87
CA ARG A 311 0.86 -21.65 15.13
C ARG A 311 0.46 -22.84 14.28
N GLN A 312 0.97 -22.91 13.07
CA GLN A 312 0.82 -24.07 12.20
C GLN A 312 1.57 -25.26 12.78
N THR A 313 1.04 -26.45 12.58
CA THR A 313 1.64 -27.73 12.99
C THR A 313 2.10 -28.52 11.77
N VAL A 314 2.90 -29.56 11.97
CA VAL A 314 3.29 -30.48 10.88
C VAL A 314 2.06 -31.15 10.27
N ASP A 315 1.07 -31.50 11.10
CA ASP A 315 -0.18 -32.10 10.62
C ASP A 315 -0.95 -31.18 9.67
N ASP A 316 -0.87 -29.84 9.84
CA ASP A 316 -1.48 -28.91 8.90
C ASP A 316 -0.87 -29.01 7.50
N LEU A 317 0.42 -29.35 7.39
CA LEU A 317 1.07 -29.59 6.10
C LEU A 317 0.74 -30.97 5.57
N LEU A 318 0.80 -32.00 6.41
CA LEU A 318 0.52 -33.39 6.00
C LEU A 318 -0.92 -33.61 5.57
N ASN A 319 -1.88 -32.86 6.14
CA ASN A 319 -3.29 -32.91 5.74
C ASN A 319 -3.55 -32.41 4.31
N LEU A 320 -2.55 -31.83 3.63
CA LEU A 320 -2.65 -31.49 2.20
C LEU A 320 -2.34 -32.68 1.30
N ASP A 321 -1.70 -33.73 1.83
CA ASP A 321 -1.40 -34.93 1.07
C ASP A 321 -2.67 -35.76 0.88
N VAL A 322 -2.89 -36.20 -0.34
CA VAL A 322 -3.99 -37.11 -0.69
C VAL A 322 -3.40 -38.53 -0.70
N SER A 323 -3.77 -39.35 0.27
CA SER A 323 -3.47 -40.79 0.22
C SER A 323 -4.40 -41.46 -0.80
N GLU A 324 -3.80 -42.23 -1.69
CA GLU A 324 -4.56 -43.11 -2.60
C GLU A 324 -5.22 -44.28 -1.81
#